data_42a37e764633a9873390779596228b85
#
_entry.id   42a37e764633a9873390779596228b85
#
_cell.length_a   1.000
_cell.length_b   1.000
_cell.length_c   1.000
_cell.angle_alpha   90.00
_cell.angle_beta   90.00
_cell.angle_gamma   90.00
#
_symmetry.space_group_name_H-M   'P 1'
#
loop_
_entity.id
_entity.type
_entity.pdbx_description
1 polymer ?
#
loop_
_entity_poly.entity_id
_entity_poly.type
_entity_poly.pdbx_seq_one_letter_code
_entity_poly.pdbx_strand_id
1 'polypeptide(L)'
;MGLHFPGTDVYTTRSHTQVDVWIWALTYTLVYTVLPLIWLKKRGFSLKKLFSSFRWIRDLWIIIAYWALDFFGPILSGSTNFLGGINANQYAQGISLGILVNTLGAGLPVVVMMHMIFIPRIAVLFKSKFTVILLGGLFYSIFSLFDPGVDYGSMETTLTSITYIIMTQTLVGMGKSTFTVVTGNPFVHFITLHVISARVPFDTKMYIEIFKIK
;
A
#
# COMPACT_ATOMS: atom_id res chain seq x y z
N MET A 1 -16.22 -21.83 9.72
CA MET A 1 -16.14 -21.61 8.26
C MET A 1 -15.43 -20.27 8.07
N GLY A 2 -14.11 -20.30 7.83
CA GLY A 2 -13.36 -19.11 7.46
C GLY A 2 -13.76 -18.70 6.04
N LEU A 3 -14.17 -17.46 5.86
CA LEU A 3 -14.31 -16.89 4.53
C LEU A 3 -12.90 -16.84 3.91
N HIS A 4 -12.56 -17.86 3.13
CA HIS A 4 -11.43 -17.80 2.22
C HIS A 4 -11.79 -16.75 1.17
N PHE A 5 -11.24 -15.57 1.28
CA PHE A 5 -11.29 -14.59 0.21
C PHE A 5 -10.35 -15.07 -0.91
N PRO A 6 -10.87 -15.32 -2.12
CA PRO A 6 -10.00 -15.57 -3.28
C PRO A 6 -9.09 -14.35 -3.42
N GLY A 7 -7.79 -14.55 -3.38
CA GLY A 7 -6.80 -13.46 -3.48
C GLY A 7 -5.88 -13.32 -2.27
N THR A 8 -6.21 -13.87 -1.11
CA THR A 8 -5.23 -14.00 -0.01
C THR A 8 -4.24 -15.12 -0.27
N ASP A 9 -4.66 -16.15 -1.03
CA ASP A 9 -3.81 -17.27 -1.39
C ASP A 9 -2.90 -16.99 -2.60
N VAL A 10 -3.15 -15.94 -3.36
CA VAL A 10 -2.33 -15.57 -4.54
C VAL A 10 -0.91 -15.19 -4.14
N TYR A 11 -0.74 -14.61 -2.95
CA TYR A 11 0.60 -14.34 -2.41
C TYR A 11 1.29 -15.60 -1.87
N THR A 12 0.56 -16.65 -1.54
CA THR A 12 1.10 -17.88 -0.95
C THR A 12 1.33 -18.99 -1.98
N THR A 13 0.64 -18.99 -3.12
CA THR A 13 0.71 -20.07 -4.12
C THR A 13 1.72 -19.82 -5.24
N ARG A 14 2.14 -18.60 -5.49
CA ARG A 14 3.29 -18.32 -6.35
C ARG A 14 4.55 -18.39 -5.50
N SER A 15 5.44 -19.32 -5.82
CA SER A 15 6.81 -19.37 -5.30
C SER A 15 7.59 -18.12 -5.74
N HIS A 16 7.32 -16.99 -5.09
CA HIS A 16 8.10 -15.78 -5.33
C HIS A 16 9.52 -16.03 -4.85
N THR A 17 10.47 -15.91 -5.76
CA THR A 17 11.87 -15.93 -5.39
C THR A 17 12.27 -14.57 -4.81
N GLN A 18 13.36 -14.54 -4.04
CA GLN A 18 13.95 -13.26 -3.57
C GLN A 18 14.19 -12.30 -4.74
N VAL A 19 14.63 -12.83 -5.88
CA VAL A 19 14.92 -12.06 -7.10
C VAL A 19 13.64 -11.40 -7.63
N ASP A 20 12.53 -12.12 -7.70
CA ASP A 20 11.26 -11.58 -8.20
C ASP A 20 10.77 -10.42 -7.32
N VAL A 21 10.89 -10.55 -6.00
CA VAL A 21 10.51 -9.50 -5.06
C VAL A 21 11.36 -8.25 -5.26
N TRP A 22 12.68 -8.38 -5.42
CA TRP A 22 13.57 -7.25 -5.67
C TRP A 22 13.35 -6.63 -7.05
N ILE A 23 13.17 -7.43 -8.10
CA ILE A 23 12.86 -6.92 -9.45
C ILE A 23 11.58 -6.10 -9.40
N TRP A 24 10.52 -6.62 -8.77
CA TRP A 24 9.27 -5.89 -8.58
C TRP A 24 9.49 -4.57 -7.82
N ALA A 25 10.08 -4.61 -6.61
CA ALA A 25 10.26 -3.45 -5.77
C ALA A 25 11.10 -2.35 -6.45
N LEU A 26 12.22 -2.73 -7.09
CA LEU A 26 13.11 -1.79 -7.76
C LEU A 26 12.49 -1.21 -9.04
N THR A 27 11.80 -2.04 -9.83
CA THR A 27 11.13 -1.59 -11.06
C THR A 27 10.01 -0.61 -10.73
N TYR A 28 9.19 -0.92 -9.73
CA TYR A 28 8.11 -0.01 -9.30
C TYR A 28 8.66 1.29 -8.71
N THR A 29 9.72 1.20 -7.88
CA THR A 29 10.41 2.41 -7.40
C THR A 29 10.93 3.25 -8.56
N LEU A 30 11.60 2.67 -9.54
CA LEU A 30 12.17 3.40 -10.67
C LEU A 30 11.06 4.05 -11.50
N VAL A 31 10.10 3.26 -11.94
CA VAL A 31 9.07 3.69 -12.92
C VAL A 31 8.04 4.63 -12.27
N TYR A 32 7.55 4.31 -11.07
CA TYR A 32 6.44 5.03 -10.45
C TYR A 32 6.86 6.00 -9.33
N THR A 33 8.15 6.03 -8.98
CA THR A 33 8.66 6.99 -7.99
C THR A 33 9.74 7.89 -8.59
N VAL A 34 10.87 7.31 -8.99
CA VAL A 34 12.04 8.10 -9.40
C VAL A 34 11.76 8.92 -10.65
N LEU A 35 11.28 8.30 -11.72
CA LEU A 35 10.98 9.00 -12.98
C LEU A 35 9.90 10.10 -12.80
N PRO A 36 8.76 9.85 -12.14
CA PRO A 36 7.78 10.88 -11.85
C PRO A 36 8.30 12.01 -10.95
N LEU A 37 9.13 11.71 -9.94
CA LEU A 37 9.72 12.75 -9.09
C LEU A 37 10.71 13.64 -9.86
N ILE A 38 11.51 13.06 -10.76
CA ILE A 38 12.39 13.84 -11.65
C ILE A 38 11.54 14.76 -12.53
N TRP A 39 10.46 14.25 -13.09
CA TRP A 39 9.54 15.05 -13.91
C TRP A 39 8.86 16.17 -13.10
N LEU A 40 8.38 15.86 -11.89
CA LEU A 40 7.81 16.87 -10.98
C LEU A 40 8.83 17.95 -10.61
N LYS A 41 10.08 17.54 -10.30
CA LYS A 41 11.16 18.48 -9.98
C LYS A 41 11.46 19.43 -11.14
N LYS A 42 11.52 18.91 -12.38
CA LYS A 42 11.69 19.75 -13.59
C LYS A 42 10.56 20.76 -13.80
N ARG A 43 9.37 20.49 -13.22
CA ARG A 43 8.20 21.40 -13.22
C ARG A 43 8.11 22.31 -12.00
N GLY A 44 9.18 22.44 -11.23
CA GLY A 44 9.25 23.32 -10.07
C GLY A 44 8.62 22.77 -8.79
N PHE A 45 8.28 21.48 -8.75
CA PHE A 45 7.77 20.87 -7.53
C PHE A 45 8.88 20.77 -6.48
N SER A 46 8.57 21.17 -5.25
CA SER A 46 9.49 21.10 -4.11
C SER A 46 8.97 20.11 -3.07
N LEU A 47 9.76 19.09 -2.78
CA LEU A 47 9.46 18.14 -1.69
C LEU A 47 9.35 18.83 -0.33
N LYS A 48 10.09 19.93 -0.12
CA LYS A 48 10.02 20.71 1.12
C LYS A 48 8.60 21.21 1.42
N LYS A 49 7.80 21.51 0.40
CA LYS A 49 6.40 21.92 0.57
C LYS A 49 5.51 20.84 1.18
N LEU A 50 5.81 19.54 0.94
CA LEU A 50 5.06 18.45 1.56
C LEU A 50 5.25 18.41 3.07
N PHE A 51 6.48 18.60 3.53
CA PHE A 51 6.78 18.62 4.97
C PHE A 51 6.25 19.88 5.65
N SER A 52 6.26 21.03 4.96
CA SER A 52 5.72 22.28 5.50
C SER A 52 4.20 22.29 5.66
N SER A 53 3.47 21.42 4.95
CA SER A 53 2.02 21.28 5.08
C SER A 53 1.57 20.36 6.22
N PHE A 54 2.50 19.73 6.94
CA PHE A 54 2.21 18.83 8.05
C PHE A 54 1.72 19.62 9.27
N ARG A 55 0.48 19.36 9.67
CA ARG A 55 -0.13 19.96 10.87
C ARG A 55 0.04 18.98 12.02
N TRP A 56 1.12 19.14 12.80
CA TRP A 56 1.60 18.20 13.80
C TRP A 56 0.49 17.60 14.68
N ILE A 57 -0.33 18.43 15.31
CA ILE A 57 -1.36 17.95 16.23
C ILE A 57 -2.41 17.11 15.50
N ARG A 58 -3.04 17.69 14.45
CA ARG A 58 -4.11 17.01 13.69
C ARG A 58 -3.62 15.75 13.01
N ASP A 59 -2.50 15.85 12.29
CA ASP A 59 -2.00 14.80 11.44
C ASP A 59 -1.44 13.64 12.27
N LEU A 60 -0.81 13.94 13.41
CA LEU A 60 -0.35 12.93 14.36
C LEU A 60 -1.52 12.15 14.98
N TRP A 61 -2.60 12.83 15.38
CA TRP A 61 -3.79 12.15 15.90
C TRP A 61 -4.46 11.24 14.86
N ILE A 62 -4.51 11.68 13.59
CA ILE A 62 -5.02 10.85 12.49
C ILE A 62 -4.16 9.59 12.33
N ILE A 63 -2.83 9.73 12.36
CA ILE A 63 -1.89 8.61 12.27
C ILE A 63 -2.10 7.64 13.44
N ILE A 64 -2.12 8.14 14.67
CA ILE A 64 -2.29 7.31 15.88
C ILE A 64 -3.65 6.60 15.87
N ALA A 65 -4.74 7.32 15.57
CA ALA A 65 -6.07 6.73 15.51
C ALA A 65 -6.16 5.63 14.45
N TYR A 66 -5.57 5.85 13.28
CA TYR A 66 -5.54 4.82 12.24
C TYR A 66 -4.71 3.61 12.67
N TRP A 67 -3.52 3.80 13.22
CA TRP A 67 -2.70 2.69 13.72
C TRP A 67 -3.41 1.90 14.82
N ALA A 68 -4.09 2.60 15.73
CA ALA A 68 -4.88 1.92 16.75
C ALA A 68 -5.93 1.00 16.11
N LEU A 69 -6.72 1.50 15.15
CA LEU A 69 -7.72 0.69 14.44
C LEU A 69 -7.08 -0.46 13.64
N ASP A 70 -5.98 -0.19 12.96
CA ASP A 70 -5.29 -1.15 12.09
C ASP A 70 -4.65 -2.30 12.90
N PHE A 71 -4.08 -2.01 14.09
CA PHE A 71 -3.50 -3.03 14.97
C PHE A 71 -4.54 -3.76 15.85
N PHE A 72 -5.52 -3.04 16.38
CA PHE A 72 -6.53 -3.66 17.23
C PHE A 72 -7.59 -4.46 16.46
N GLY A 73 -7.89 -4.07 15.22
CA GLY A 73 -8.86 -4.78 14.38
C GLY A 73 -8.56 -6.27 14.24
N PRO A 74 -7.37 -6.69 13.78
CA PRO A 74 -6.97 -8.08 13.69
C PRO A 74 -6.93 -8.80 15.04
N ILE A 75 -6.49 -8.14 16.11
CA ILE A 75 -6.48 -8.72 17.46
C ILE A 75 -7.92 -9.03 17.92
N LEU A 76 -8.84 -8.10 17.73
CA LEU A 76 -10.25 -8.28 18.09
C LEU A 76 -10.95 -9.32 17.23
N SER A 77 -10.53 -9.52 15.99
CA SER A 77 -11.05 -10.57 15.10
C SER A 77 -10.47 -11.96 15.38
N GLY A 78 -9.60 -12.11 16.39
CA GLY A 78 -8.98 -13.39 16.74
C GLY A 78 -7.83 -13.82 15.82
N SER A 79 -7.38 -12.96 14.92
CA SER A 79 -6.28 -13.23 13.97
C SER A 79 -4.90 -13.11 14.66
N THR A 80 -4.72 -13.73 15.83
CA THR A 80 -3.49 -13.58 16.64
C THR A 80 -2.35 -14.54 16.27
N ASN A 81 -2.56 -15.46 15.32
CA ASN A 81 -1.59 -16.50 14.96
C ASN A 81 -0.47 -16.06 14.00
N PHE A 82 -0.33 -14.76 13.76
CA PHE A 82 0.71 -14.27 12.83
C PHE A 82 2.15 -14.48 13.33
N LEU A 83 2.34 -14.69 14.66
CA LEU A 83 3.66 -14.94 15.24
C LEU A 83 3.96 -16.44 15.47
N GLY A 84 3.02 -17.34 15.16
CA GLY A 84 3.17 -18.77 15.43
C GLY A 84 4.42 -19.37 14.80
N GLY A 85 5.34 -19.88 15.62
CA GLY A 85 6.55 -20.56 15.18
C GLY A 85 7.72 -19.66 14.76
N ILE A 86 7.64 -18.33 14.96
CA ILE A 86 8.68 -17.36 14.60
C ILE A 86 9.38 -16.88 15.87
N ASN A 87 10.73 -16.97 15.91
CA ASN A 87 11.49 -16.40 17.01
C ASN A 87 11.68 -14.87 16.85
N ALA A 88 12.02 -14.19 17.95
CA ALA A 88 12.15 -12.73 17.98
C ALA A 88 13.19 -12.17 16.97
N ASN A 89 14.27 -12.89 16.74
CA ASN A 89 15.31 -12.46 15.79
C ASN A 89 14.81 -12.57 14.33
N GLN A 90 14.20 -13.68 13.98
CA GLN A 90 13.56 -13.87 12.67
C GLN A 90 12.47 -12.80 12.43
N TYR A 91 11.67 -12.51 13.45
CA TYR A 91 10.64 -11.49 13.35
C TYR A 91 11.23 -10.10 13.12
N ALA A 92 12.28 -9.72 13.88
CA ALA A 92 12.94 -8.43 13.71
C ALA A 92 13.56 -8.26 12.31
N GLN A 93 14.21 -9.31 11.78
CA GLN A 93 14.76 -9.30 10.43
C GLN A 93 13.67 -9.27 9.37
N GLY A 94 12.65 -10.11 9.50
CA GLY A 94 11.53 -10.18 8.56
C GLY A 94 10.73 -8.89 8.48
N ILE A 95 10.44 -8.24 9.62
CA ILE A 95 9.72 -6.96 9.64
C ILE A 95 10.55 -5.83 9.02
N SER A 96 11.86 -5.78 9.31
CA SER A 96 12.75 -4.78 8.72
C SER A 96 12.82 -4.90 7.21
N LEU A 97 12.93 -6.12 6.71
CA LEU A 97 12.92 -6.41 5.29
C LEU A 97 11.55 -6.12 4.65
N GLY A 98 10.47 -6.49 5.34
CA GLY A 98 9.10 -6.20 4.92
C GLY A 98 8.85 -4.69 4.79
N ILE A 99 9.28 -3.89 5.77
CA ILE A 99 9.20 -2.42 5.70
C ILE A 99 9.97 -1.91 4.48
N LEU A 100 11.19 -2.38 4.26
CA LEU A 100 12.02 -1.93 3.14
C LEU A 100 11.36 -2.28 1.80
N VAL A 101 10.98 -3.53 1.60
CA VAL A 101 10.39 -4.01 0.35
C VAL A 101 9.04 -3.34 0.08
N ASN A 102 8.17 -3.24 1.09
CA ASN A 102 6.88 -2.57 0.93
C ASN A 102 7.03 -1.06 0.66
N THR A 103 7.99 -0.41 1.30
CA THR A 103 8.28 1.00 1.04
C THR A 103 8.68 1.22 -0.41
N LEU A 104 9.58 0.40 -0.93
CA LEU A 104 10.07 0.51 -2.32
C LEU A 104 9.02 0.05 -3.34
N GLY A 105 8.41 -1.12 -3.14
CA GLY A 105 7.51 -1.71 -4.13
C GLY A 105 6.10 -1.14 -4.14
N ALA A 106 5.57 -0.70 -3.01
CA ALA A 106 4.20 -0.21 -2.91
C ALA A 106 4.11 1.21 -2.34
N GLY A 107 4.77 1.50 -1.23
CA GLY A 107 4.59 2.74 -0.50
C GLY A 107 4.95 3.98 -1.32
N LEU A 108 6.18 4.08 -1.76
CA LEU A 108 6.65 5.21 -2.56
C LEU A 108 5.93 5.31 -3.92
N PRO A 109 5.76 4.23 -4.71
CA PRO A 109 4.98 4.26 -5.94
C PRO A 109 3.57 4.84 -5.75
N VAL A 110 2.82 4.32 -4.79
CA VAL A 110 1.44 4.78 -4.53
C VAL A 110 1.42 6.24 -4.07
N VAL A 111 2.30 6.64 -3.15
CA VAL A 111 2.36 8.03 -2.68
C VAL A 111 2.64 8.99 -3.83
N VAL A 112 3.62 8.70 -4.66
CA VAL A 112 3.99 9.60 -5.75
C VAL A 112 2.91 9.63 -6.83
N MET A 113 2.50 8.47 -7.34
CA MET A 113 1.55 8.43 -8.45
C MET A 113 0.15 8.89 -8.03
N MET A 114 -0.37 8.35 -6.92
CA MET A 114 -1.73 8.61 -6.50
C MET A 114 -1.85 9.93 -5.74
N HIS A 115 -1.04 10.14 -4.70
CA HIS A 115 -1.24 11.22 -3.74
C HIS A 115 -0.51 12.53 -4.12
N MET A 116 0.60 12.46 -4.84
CA MET A 116 1.32 13.65 -5.28
C MET A 116 0.96 14.06 -6.72
N ILE A 117 0.55 13.11 -7.57
CA ILE A 117 0.25 13.40 -8.98
C ILE A 117 -1.24 13.36 -9.25
N PHE A 118 -1.91 12.25 -9.05
CA PHE A 118 -3.28 12.04 -9.49
C PHE A 118 -4.30 12.83 -8.66
N ILE A 119 -4.36 12.61 -7.35
CA ILE A 119 -5.35 13.27 -6.47
C ILE A 119 -5.30 14.80 -6.55
N PRO A 120 -4.14 15.47 -6.49
CA PRO A 120 -4.11 16.94 -6.62
C PRO A 120 -4.67 17.44 -7.96
N ARG A 121 -4.47 16.68 -9.06
CA ARG A 121 -4.97 17.07 -10.39
C ARG A 121 -6.49 16.92 -10.50
N ILE A 122 -7.03 15.80 -10.03
CA ILE A 122 -8.49 15.61 -10.05
C ILE A 122 -9.19 16.54 -9.08
N ALA A 123 -8.54 16.93 -7.97
CA ALA A 123 -9.09 17.92 -7.03
C ALA A 123 -9.22 19.32 -7.62
N VAL A 124 -8.43 19.67 -8.65
CA VAL A 124 -8.61 20.92 -9.40
C VAL A 124 -9.80 20.83 -10.36
N LEU A 125 -10.07 19.64 -10.91
CA LEU A 125 -11.15 19.44 -11.90
C LEU A 125 -12.51 19.27 -11.23
N PHE A 126 -12.56 18.68 -10.05
CA PHE A 126 -13.80 18.34 -9.36
C PHE A 126 -13.89 19.06 -8.00
N LYS A 127 -14.95 19.86 -7.81
CA LYS A 127 -15.21 20.58 -6.54
C LYS A 127 -15.64 19.62 -5.41
N SER A 128 -16.26 18.49 -5.75
CA SER A 128 -16.77 17.51 -4.79
C SER A 128 -15.62 16.66 -4.23
N LYS A 129 -15.39 16.73 -2.92
CA LYS A 129 -14.42 15.86 -2.23
C LYS A 129 -14.74 14.39 -2.40
N PHE A 130 -16.03 14.03 -2.38
CA PHE A 130 -16.48 12.64 -2.59
C PHE A 130 -16.08 12.14 -3.98
N THR A 131 -16.29 12.95 -5.03
CA THR A 131 -15.86 12.60 -6.39
C THR A 131 -14.35 12.38 -6.47
N VAL A 132 -13.55 13.23 -5.82
CA VAL A 132 -12.08 13.07 -5.78
C VAL A 132 -11.69 11.78 -5.07
N ILE A 133 -12.34 11.45 -3.95
CA ILE A 133 -12.09 10.22 -3.20
C ILE A 133 -12.48 8.98 -4.03
N LEU A 134 -13.65 8.99 -4.68
CA LEU A 134 -14.12 7.90 -5.53
C LEU A 134 -13.18 7.66 -6.71
N LEU A 135 -12.82 8.72 -7.44
CA LEU A 135 -11.88 8.61 -8.56
C LEU A 135 -10.48 8.18 -8.09
N GLY A 136 -10.04 8.62 -6.91
CA GLY A 136 -8.83 8.14 -6.28
C GLY A 136 -8.89 6.64 -5.98
N GLY A 137 -10.04 6.15 -5.49
CA GLY A 137 -10.27 4.72 -5.29
C GLY A 137 -10.20 3.92 -6.58
N LEU A 138 -10.88 4.37 -7.62
CA LEU A 138 -10.84 3.74 -8.93
C LEU A 138 -9.42 3.73 -9.54
N PHE A 139 -8.70 4.84 -9.44
CA PHE A 139 -7.32 4.89 -9.90
C PHE A 139 -6.43 3.91 -9.13
N TYR A 140 -6.62 3.80 -7.80
CA TYR A 140 -5.87 2.85 -6.99
C TYR A 140 -6.16 1.40 -7.38
N SER A 141 -7.42 1.05 -7.66
CA SER A 141 -7.76 -0.30 -8.13
C SER A 141 -7.15 -0.63 -9.49
N ILE A 142 -7.16 0.33 -10.43
CA ILE A 142 -6.50 0.16 -11.74
C ILE A 142 -4.98 -0.01 -11.54
N PHE A 143 -4.37 0.79 -10.68
CA PHE A 143 -2.95 0.67 -10.35
C PHE A 143 -2.62 -0.71 -9.78
N SER A 144 -3.50 -1.25 -8.92
CA SER A 144 -3.35 -2.58 -8.31
C SER A 144 -3.53 -3.74 -9.29
N LEU A 145 -4.06 -3.52 -10.50
CA LEU A 145 -4.10 -4.55 -11.55
C LEU A 145 -2.71 -4.92 -12.08
N PHE A 146 -1.73 -4.05 -11.89
CA PHE A 146 -0.33 -4.31 -12.26
C PHE A 146 0.46 -5.00 -11.13
N ASP A 147 -0.14 -5.17 -9.96
CA ASP A 147 0.43 -5.96 -8.87
C ASP A 147 0.30 -7.47 -9.19
N PRO A 148 1.14 -8.34 -8.57
CA PRO A 148 1.12 -9.78 -8.86
C PRO A 148 -0.18 -10.52 -8.47
N GLY A 149 -1.24 -9.81 -8.10
CA GLY A 149 -2.53 -10.37 -7.66
C GLY A 149 -3.47 -10.85 -8.77
N VAL A 150 -3.19 -10.54 -10.05
CA VAL A 150 -4.03 -11.02 -11.16
C VAL A 150 -3.58 -12.41 -11.59
N ASP A 151 -4.53 -13.35 -11.61
CA ASP A 151 -4.27 -14.70 -12.13
C ASP A 151 -4.59 -14.77 -13.63
N TYR A 152 -3.56 -14.93 -14.44
CA TYR A 152 -3.64 -15.03 -15.90
C TYR A 152 -3.73 -16.49 -16.41
N GLY A 153 -4.02 -17.46 -15.52
CA GLY A 153 -4.05 -18.89 -15.88
C GLY A 153 -5.15 -19.27 -16.86
N SER A 154 -6.32 -18.63 -16.78
CA SER A 154 -7.43 -18.81 -17.72
C SER A 154 -8.21 -17.48 -17.87
N MET A 155 -9.09 -17.39 -18.87
CA MET A 155 -9.98 -16.24 -19.03
C MET A 155 -10.88 -16.05 -17.82
N GLU A 156 -11.41 -17.12 -17.26
CA GLU A 156 -12.30 -17.10 -16.10
C GLU A 156 -11.58 -16.61 -14.85
N THR A 157 -10.39 -17.16 -14.53
CA THR A 157 -9.60 -16.73 -13.37
C THR A 157 -9.11 -15.31 -13.53
N THR A 158 -8.75 -14.89 -14.74
CA THR A 158 -8.35 -13.51 -15.05
C THR A 158 -9.50 -12.53 -14.78
N LEU A 159 -10.69 -12.77 -15.33
CA LEU A 159 -11.85 -11.91 -15.13
C LEU A 159 -12.29 -11.87 -13.66
N THR A 160 -12.27 -12.99 -12.98
CA THR A 160 -12.63 -13.08 -11.56
C THR A 160 -11.65 -12.30 -10.70
N SER A 161 -10.34 -12.48 -10.90
CA SER A 161 -9.32 -11.75 -10.13
C SER A 161 -9.34 -10.24 -10.42
N ILE A 162 -9.51 -9.81 -11.67
CA ILE A 162 -9.67 -8.39 -12.03
C ILE A 162 -10.90 -7.80 -11.35
N THR A 163 -12.05 -8.46 -11.44
CA THR A 163 -13.29 -7.99 -10.83
C THR A 163 -13.14 -7.86 -9.32
N TYR A 164 -12.56 -8.85 -8.67
CA TYR A 164 -12.28 -8.84 -7.24
C TYR A 164 -11.37 -7.67 -6.84
N ILE A 165 -10.27 -7.47 -7.58
CA ILE A 165 -9.32 -6.38 -7.34
C ILE A 165 -10.02 -5.03 -7.49
N ILE A 166 -10.78 -4.83 -8.58
CA ILE A 166 -11.50 -3.57 -8.79
C ILE A 166 -12.47 -3.29 -7.64
N MET A 167 -13.27 -4.26 -7.24
CA MET A 167 -14.24 -4.06 -6.17
C MET A 167 -13.58 -3.78 -4.82
N THR A 168 -12.61 -4.59 -4.42
CA THR A 168 -11.98 -4.48 -3.10
C THR A 168 -11.00 -3.31 -3.03
N GLN A 169 -10.15 -3.13 -4.05
CA GLN A 169 -9.13 -2.09 -4.04
C GLN A 169 -9.69 -0.69 -4.30
N THR A 170 -10.87 -0.57 -4.93
CA THR A 170 -11.57 0.72 -5.00
C THR A 170 -11.92 1.21 -3.60
N LEU A 171 -12.52 0.38 -2.75
CA LEU A 171 -12.86 0.74 -1.39
C LEU A 171 -11.61 1.08 -0.54
N VAL A 172 -10.57 0.26 -0.64
CA VAL A 172 -9.28 0.53 0.01
C VAL A 172 -8.67 1.84 -0.49
N GLY A 173 -8.68 2.07 -1.79
CA GLY A 173 -8.18 3.29 -2.41
C GLY A 173 -8.99 4.54 -2.04
N MET A 174 -10.31 4.42 -1.87
CA MET A 174 -11.14 5.51 -1.33
C MET A 174 -10.71 5.87 0.10
N GLY A 175 -10.51 4.87 0.97
CA GLY A 175 -9.97 5.08 2.32
C GLY A 175 -8.63 5.80 2.28
N LYS A 176 -7.68 5.32 1.46
CA LYS A 176 -6.37 5.95 1.26
C LYS A 176 -6.47 7.39 0.75
N SER A 177 -7.34 7.64 -0.24
CA SER A 177 -7.56 8.97 -0.81
C SER A 177 -8.12 9.95 0.21
N THR A 178 -8.97 9.48 1.13
CA THR A 178 -9.56 10.29 2.18
C THR A 178 -8.48 10.97 3.04
N PHE A 179 -7.42 10.26 3.39
CA PHE A 179 -6.31 10.85 4.15
C PHE A 179 -5.70 12.06 3.45
N THR A 180 -5.42 11.93 2.16
CA THR A 180 -4.84 13.04 1.38
C THR A 180 -5.84 14.18 1.17
N VAL A 181 -7.11 13.87 0.89
CA VAL A 181 -8.15 14.89 0.67
C VAL A 181 -8.45 15.67 1.96
N VAL A 182 -8.45 14.99 3.12
CA VAL A 182 -8.74 15.62 4.42
C VAL A 182 -7.53 16.37 4.96
N THR A 183 -6.34 15.79 4.86
CA THR A 183 -5.13 16.42 5.42
C THR A 183 -4.46 17.40 4.46
N GLY A 184 -4.65 17.23 3.16
CA GLY A 184 -3.91 17.94 2.12
C GLY A 184 -2.44 17.52 2.02
N ASN A 185 -2.05 16.42 2.70
CA ASN A 185 -0.66 15.99 2.80
C ASN A 185 -0.49 14.50 2.48
N PRO A 186 0.14 14.15 1.34
CA PRO A 186 0.44 12.78 0.97
C PRO A 186 1.31 12.02 1.98
N PHE A 187 2.11 12.76 2.78
CA PHE A 187 3.02 12.16 3.74
C PHE A 187 2.27 11.51 4.92
N VAL A 188 1.12 12.06 5.31
CA VAL A 188 0.25 11.43 6.33
C VAL A 188 -0.20 10.05 5.87
N HIS A 189 -0.63 9.94 4.60
CA HIS A 189 -0.97 8.66 4.00
C HIS A 189 0.22 7.68 4.00
N PHE A 190 1.41 8.16 3.62
CA PHE A 190 2.61 7.33 3.57
C PHE A 190 2.94 6.71 4.94
N ILE A 191 2.95 7.52 5.99
CA ILE A 191 3.25 7.05 7.35
C ILE A 191 2.17 6.08 7.84
N THR A 192 0.88 6.40 7.63
CA THR A 192 -0.23 5.58 8.14
C THR A 192 -0.31 4.21 7.49
N LEU A 193 -0.10 4.10 6.20
CA LEU A 193 -0.50 2.93 5.42
C LEU A 193 0.65 2.12 4.82
N HIS A 194 1.88 2.65 4.83
CA HIS A 194 2.97 1.99 4.12
C HIS A 194 4.24 1.76 4.94
N VAL A 195 4.55 2.63 5.92
CA VAL A 195 5.78 2.48 6.71
C VAL A 195 5.53 1.60 7.93
N ILE A 196 4.48 1.89 8.68
CA ILE A 196 4.12 1.16 9.90
C ILE A 196 2.62 0.83 9.82
N SER A 197 2.23 -0.03 8.90
CA SER A 197 0.86 -0.56 8.89
C SER A 197 0.83 -1.92 9.53
N ALA A 198 -0.32 -2.33 10.06
CA ALA A 198 -0.51 -3.68 10.60
C ALA A 198 -0.23 -4.77 9.55
N ARG A 199 -0.37 -4.43 8.28
CA ARG A 199 -0.05 -5.35 7.19
C ARG A 199 1.41 -5.81 7.24
N VAL A 200 2.36 -4.93 7.57
CA VAL A 200 3.79 -5.30 7.62
C VAL A 200 4.07 -6.42 8.63
N PRO A 201 3.58 -6.38 9.87
CA PRO A 201 3.68 -7.52 10.79
C PRO A 201 3.04 -8.80 10.25
N PHE A 202 1.89 -8.72 9.58
CA PHE A 202 1.21 -9.90 9.01
C PHE A 202 1.99 -10.49 7.84
N ASP A 203 2.55 -9.65 6.97
CA ASP A 203 3.34 -10.08 5.82
C ASP A 203 4.75 -10.55 6.24
N THR A 204 5.19 -10.33 7.48
CA THR A 204 6.53 -10.68 7.98
C THR A 204 6.84 -12.17 7.80
N LYS A 205 5.87 -13.04 8.07
CA LYS A 205 6.05 -14.49 7.89
C LYS A 205 6.37 -14.84 6.44
N MET A 206 5.67 -14.24 5.50
CA MET A 206 5.92 -14.40 4.06
C MET A 206 7.35 -13.97 3.69
N TYR A 207 7.83 -12.83 4.23
CA TYR A 207 9.20 -12.38 3.97
C TYR A 207 10.23 -13.32 4.59
N ILE A 208 10.01 -13.85 5.80
CA ILE A 208 10.88 -14.86 6.43
C ILE A 208 11.00 -16.09 5.53
N GLU A 209 9.89 -16.58 4.98
CA GLU A 209 9.85 -17.74 4.09
C GLU A 209 10.57 -17.48 2.76
N ILE A 210 10.26 -16.36 2.08
CA ILE A 210 10.87 -15.98 0.79
C ILE A 210 12.38 -15.78 0.93
N PHE A 211 12.80 -15.06 1.97
CA PHE A 211 14.20 -14.71 2.19
C PHE A 211 14.98 -15.75 3.01
N LYS A 212 14.33 -16.86 3.39
CA LYS A 212 14.93 -17.98 4.13
C LYS A 212 15.68 -17.52 5.39
N ILE A 213 15.06 -16.59 6.14
CA ILE A 213 15.61 -16.05 7.39
C ILE A 213 15.63 -17.15 8.45
N LYS A 214 16.80 -17.44 9.03
CA LYS A 214 17.03 -18.48 10.03
C LYS A 214 17.07 -17.93 11.44
#